data_976fa84d7c04f688c618750adefcda20
#
_entry.id   976fa84d7c04f688c618750adefcda20
#
_cell.length_a   1.000
_cell.length_b   1.000
_cell.length_c   1.000
_cell.angle_alpha   90.00
_cell.angle_beta   90.00
_cell.angle_gamma   90.00
#
_symmetry.space_group_name_H-M   'P 1'
#
loop_
_entity.id
_entity.type
_entity.pdbx_description
1 polymer ?
#
loop_
_entity_poly.entity_id
_entity_poly.type
_entity_poly.pdbx_seq_one_letter_code
_entity_poly.pdbx_strand_id
1 'polypeptide(L)'
;VTDAASLRASGFAEPVDVVVSCLASRTGGVEDSNKIDYGASKNALDELIAQGGSHYVLLSAICVQKPLLEFQRAKLRLEEAITAQSDVSYSIVRPTAFFKSLAGQVKLVQEGKPYVMFGDGQLSRANAISEADLARVMADCISDASKHGEILPVGGPGNALTPLQQSE
;
A
#
# COMPACT_ATOMS: atom_id res chain seq x y z
N VAL A 1 10.68 -13.27 3.63
CA VAL A 1 10.53 -11.97 4.31
C VAL A 1 9.97 -12.08 5.73
N THR A 2 9.13 -13.08 6.03
CA THR A 2 8.60 -13.30 7.41
C THR A 2 9.63 -13.89 8.37
N ASP A 3 10.71 -14.45 7.86
CA ASP A 3 11.87 -14.90 8.62
C ASP A 3 13.03 -13.92 8.36
N ALA A 4 13.42 -13.17 9.40
CA ALA A 4 14.47 -12.16 9.31
C ALA A 4 15.85 -12.75 8.97
N ALA A 5 16.17 -13.95 9.46
CA ALA A 5 17.46 -14.60 9.16
C ALA A 5 17.54 -14.99 7.68
N SER A 6 16.46 -15.56 7.13
CA SER A 6 16.38 -15.90 5.70
C SER A 6 16.37 -14.63 4.82
N LEU A 7 15.70 -13.57 5.25
CA LEU A 7 15.68 -12.30 4.54
C LEU A 7 17.10 -11.71 4.46
N ARG A 8 17.81 -11.67 5.57
CA ARG A 8 19.22 -11.20 5.64
C ARG A 8 20.11 -12.02 4.72
N ALA A 9 20.03 -13.35 4.79
CA ALA A 9 20.90 -14.24 4.04
C ALA A 9 20.68 -14.21 2.52
N SER A 10 19.45 -13.90 2.07
CA SER A 10 19.08 -14.00 0.65
C SER A 10 18.68 -12.68 0.03
N GLY A 11 17.87 -11.87 0.71
CA GLY A 11 17.37 -10.61 0.20
C GLY A 11 18.32 -9.43 0.42
N PHE A 12 19.15 -9.53 1.46
CA PHE A 12 20.14 -8.52 1.84
C PHE A 12 21.55 -9.11 1.88
N ALA A 13 21.82 -10.08 1.00
CA ALA A 13 23.15 -10.67 0.85
C ALA A 13 24.19 -9.67 0.32
N GLU A 14 23.74 -8.66 -0.39
CA GLU A 14 24.52 -7.50 -0.86
C GLU A 14 23.93 -6.21 -0.28
N PRO A 15 24.72 -5.13 -0.17
CA PRO A 15 24.22 -3.84 0.31
C PRO A 15 23.05 -3.33 -0.52
N VAL A 16 22.03 -2.82 0.16
CA VAL A 16 20.79 -2.28 -0.43
C VAL A 16 20.62 -0.83 0.01
N ASP A 17 20.56 0.09 -0.93
CA ASP A 17 20.39 1.52 -0.65
C ASP A 17 18.92 1.89 -0.40
N VAL A 18 18.00 1.24 -1.13
CA VAL A 18 16.57 1.54 -1.11
C VAL A 18 15.73 0.26 -1.04
N VAL A 19 14.73 0.25 -0.18
CA VAL A 19 13.71 -0.80 -0.14
C VAL A 19 12.37 -0.25 -0.64
N VAL A 20 11.73 -0.96 -1.56
CA VAL A 20 10.35 -0.70 -1.98
C VAL A 20 9.46 -1.85 -1.49
N SER A 21 8.66 -1.60 -0.48
CA SER A 21 7.76 -2.61 0.11
C SER A 21 6.35 -2.47 -0.44
N CYS A 22 5.94 -3.48 -1.23
CA CYS A 22 4.57 -3.64 -1.73
C CYS A 22 3.86 -4.85 -1.09
N LEU A 23 4.31 -5.27 0.09
CA LEU A 23 3.75 -6.42 0.78
C LEU A 23 2.33 -6.15 1.27
N ALA A 24 1.48 -7.14 1.12
CA ALA A 24 0.12 -7.12 1.64
C ALA A 24 -0.32 -8.52 2.06
N SER A 25 -1.06 -8.60 3.16
CA SER A 25 -1.71 -9.83 3.61
C SER A 25 -2.71 -10.30 2.56
N ARG A 26 -2.85 -11.62 2.42
CA ARG A 26 -3.74 -12.22 1.43
C ARG A 26 -5.18 -12.28 1.92
N THR A 27 -5.38 -12.50 3.21
CA THR A 27 -6.70 -12.69 3.82
C THR A 27 -7.21 -11.44 4.52
N GLY A 28 -6.31 -10.52 4.93
CA GLY A 28 -6.65 -9.38 5.77
C GLY A 28 -7.04 -9.75 7.21
N GLY A 29 -6.94 -11.04 7.59
CA GLY A 29 -7.20 -11.52 8.94
C GLY A 29 -6.12 -11.06 9.93
N VAL A 30 -6.41 -11.18 11.23
CA VAL A 30 -5.55 -10.66 12.31
C VAL A 30 -4.12 -11.20 12.22
N GLU A 31 -3.96 -12.52 12.14
CA GLU A 31 -2.65 -13.18 12.09
C GLU A 31 -1.88 -12.80 10.83
N ASP A 32 -2.53 -12.90 9.66
CA ASP A 32 -1.93 -12.63 8.37
C ASP A 32 -1.51 -11.16 8.23
N SER A 33 -2.37 -10.23 8.69
CA SER A 33 -2.06 -8.80 8.69
C SER A 33 -0.87 -8.47 9.60
N ASN A 34 -0.84 -9.02 10.80
CA ASN A 34 0.28 -8.81 11.72
C ASN A 34 1.59 -9.40 11.18
N LYS A 35 1.51 -10.57 10.54
CA LYS A 35 2.68 -11.27 9.99
C LYS A 35 3.22 -10.62 8.73
N ILE A 36 2.34 -10.18 7.82
CA ILE A 36 2.73 -9.70 6.48
C ILE A 36 2.73 -8.18 6.41
N ASP A 37 1.56 -7.51 6.68
CA ASP A 37 1.48 -6.04 6.52
C ASP A 37 2.40 -5.31 7.48
N TYR A 38 2.60 -5.86 8.69
CA TYR A 38 3.51 -5.29 9.66
C TYR A 38 4.85 -6.04 9.72
N GLY A 39 4.87 -7.31 10.13
CA GLY A 39 6.10 -8.04 10.51
C GLY A 39 7.09 -8.19 9.37
N ALA A 40 6.65 -8.68 8.21
CA ALA A 40 7.52 -8.87 7.05
C ALA A 40 8.09 -7.54 6.52
N SER A 41 7.27 -6.50 6.46
CA SER A 41 7.70 -5.16 6.04
C SER A 41 8.63 -4.51 7.07
N LYS A 42 8.39 -4.75 8.37
CA LYS A 42 9.26 -4.28 9.46
C LYS A 42 10.63 -4.97 9.41
N ASN A 43 10.69 -6.27 9.14
CA ASN A 43 11.94 -6.97 8.93
C ASN A 43 12.78 -6.34 7.82
N ALA A 44 12.14 -5.95 6.70
CA ALA A 44 12.82 -5.31 5.60
C ALA A 44 13.34 -3.89 5.97
N LEU A 45 12.59 -3.16 6.80
CA LEU A 45 13.05 -1.87 7.34
C LEU A 45 14.26 -2.05 8.25
N ASP A 46 14.21 -3.03 9.16
CA ASP A 46 15.30 -3.28 10.11
C ASP A 46 16.59 -3.71 9.41
N GLU A 47 16.49 -4.56 8.37
CA GLU A 47 17.65 -4.97 7.59
C GLU A 47 18.21 -3.80 6.75
N LEU A 48 17.36 -2.94 6.18
CA LEU A 48 17.80 -1.73 5.48
C LEU A 48 18.62 -0.82 6.41
N ILE A 49 18.11 -0.56 7.62
CA ILE A 49 18.80 0.25 8.63
C ILE A 49 20.13 -0.40 9.03
N ALA A 50 20.12 -1.71 9.29
CA ALA A 50 21.31 -2.44 9.71
C ALA A 50 22.45 -2.42 8.67
N GLN A 51 22.11 -2.26 7.39
CA GLN A 51 23.08 -2.15 6.29
C GLN A 51 23.46 -0.70 5.93
N GLY A 52 22.88 0.30 6.60
CA GLY A 52 23.13 1.70 6.29
C GLY A 52 22.44 2.18 5.01
N GLY A 53 21.36 1.51 4.60
CA GLY A 53 20.55 1.96 3.49
C GLY A 53 19.83 3.29 3.80
N SER A 54 19.45 4.03 2.76
CA SER A 54 19.10 5.45 2.89
C SER A 54 17.61 5.76 2.77
N HIS A 55 16.81 4.88 2.13
CA HIS A 55 15.42 5.22 1.82
C HIS A 55 14.47 4.03 1.81
N TYR A 56 13.27 4.21 2.40
CA TYR A 56 12.22 3.20 2.44
C TYR A 56 10.94 3.70 1.77
N VAL A 57 10.51 3.04 0.70
CA VAL A 57 9.26 3.36 0.00
C VAL A 57 8.20 2.34 0.40
N LEU A 58 7.11 2.79 0.99
CA LEU A 58 6.01 1.94 1.43
C LEU A 58 4.77 2.12 0.55
N LEU A 59 4.25 1.03 0.01
CA LEU A 59 2.90 0.98 -0.52
C LEU A 59 1.91 0.71 0.63
N SER A 60 1.33 1.79 1.14
CA SER A 60 0.28 1.76 2.15
C SER A 60 -1.12 1.74 1.51
N ALA A 61 -2.11 2.39 2.11
CA ALA A 61 -3.46 2.52 1.57
C ALA A 61 -4.15 3.78 2.13
N ILE A 62 -5.01 4.43 1.36
CA ILE A 62 -5.74 5.61 1.81
C ILE A 62 -6.64 5.32 3.02
N CYS A 63 -7.16 4.10 3.12
CA CYS A 63 -8.08 3.68 4.17
C CYS A 63 -7.45 3.59 5.58
N VAL A 64 -6.13 3.68 5.71
CA VAL A 64 -5.46 3.72 7.03
C VAL A 64 -5.77 5.00 7.81
N GLN A 65 -6.30 6.04 7.15
CA GLN A 65 -6.73 7.28 7.80
C GLN A 65 -7.89 7.07 8.81
N LYS A 66 -8.70 6.01 8.61
CA LYS A 66 -9.76 5.57 9.52
C LYS A 66 -9.70 4.04 9.66
N PRO A 67 -8.75 3.50 10.45
CA PRO A 67 -8.47 2.07 10.49
C PRO A 67 -9.58 1.31 11.24
N LEU A 68 -10.44 0.63 10.50
CA LEU A 68 -11.51 -0.24 11.03
C LEU A 68 -11.10 -1.72 11.00
N LEU A 69 -10.29 -2.11 10.00
CA LEU A 69 -9.84 -3.48 9.77
C LEU A 69 -8.40 -3.68 10.25
N GLU A 70 -8.04 -4.94 10.54
CA GLU A 70 -6.73 -5.22 11.12
C GLU A 70 -5.56 -4.91 10.18
N PHE A 71 -5.70 -5.20 8.87
CA PHE A 71 -4.64 -4.85 7.92
C PHE A 71 -4.37 -3.34 7.87
N GLN A 72 -5.41 -2.51 8.07
CA GLN A 72 -5.26 -1.05 8.13
C GLN A 72 -4.48 -0.63 9.37
N ARG A 73 -4.78 -1.26 10.52
CA ARG A 73 -4.04 -1.02 11.78
C ARG A 73 -2.60 -1.49 11.68
N ALA A 74 -2.37 -2.65 11.06
CA ALA A 74 -1.04 -3.20 10.84
C ALA A 74 -0.18 -2.28 9.94
N LYS A 75 -0.75 -1.78 8.83
CA LYS A 75 -0.08 -0.80 7.96
C LYS A 75 0.19 0.52 8.68
N LEU A 76 -0.77 1.04 9.45
CA LEU A 76 -0.57 2.28 10.20
C LEU A 76 0.55 2.16 11.24
N ARG A 77 0.62 1.04 11.98
CA ARG A 77 1.76 0.77 12.88
C ARG A 77 3.09 0.71 12.14
N LEU A 78 3.10 0.19 10.91
CA LEU A 78 4.32 0.19 10.10
C LEU A 78 4.70 1.60 9.67
N GLU A 79 3.73 2.42 9.26
CA GLU A 79 4.00 3.84 8.96
C GLU A 79 4.59 4.58 10.17
N GLU A 80 4.03 4.36 11.36
CA GLU A 80 4.55 4.91 12.63
C GLU A 80 5.99 4.44 12.89
N ALA A 81 6.27 3.15 12.67
CA ALA A 81 7.62 2.61 12.83
C ALA A 81 8.62 3.19 11.82
N ILE A 82 8.19 3.47 10.58
CA ILE A 82 9.03 4.10 9.54
C ILE A 82 9.29 5.56 9.88
N THR A 83 8.24 6.32 10.20
CA THR A 83 8.35 7.77 10.48
C THR A 83 9.11 8.09 11.76
N ALA A 84 9.23 7.14 12.68
CA ALA A 84 10.02 7.27 13.91
C ALA A 84 11.54 7.09 13.68
N GLN A 85 12.00 6.69 12.48
CA GLN A 85 13.43 6.56 12.19
C GLN A 85 14.05 7.91 11.84
N SER A 86 15.28 8.12 12.31
CA SER A 86 16.12 9.27 11.93
C SER A 86 17.15 8.91 10.86
N ASP A 87 17.49 7.63 10.74
CA ASP A 87 18.63 7.16 9.94
C ASP A 87 18.25 6.82 8.51
N VAL A 88 16.96 6.62 8.24
CA VAL A 88 16.41 6.26 6.93
C VAL A 88 15.30 7.24 6.56
N SER A 89 15.42 7.83 5.38
CA SER A 89 14.35 8.62 4.79
C SER A 89 13.20 7.72 4.31
N TYR A 90 12.01 8.28 4.08
CA TYR A 90 10.87 7.48 3.64
C TYR A 90 10.01 8.18 2.59
N SER A 91 9.24 7.40 1.85
CA SER A 91 8.08 7.84 1.07
C SER A 91 6.94 6.87 1.32
N ILE A 92 5.83 7.32 1.88
CA ILE A 92 4.67 6.49 2.18
C ILE A 92 3.56 6.81 1.18
N VAL A 93 3.33 5.91 0.24
CA VAL A 93 2.29 6.08 -0.78
C VAL A 93 0.98 5.46 -0.29
N ARG A 94 -0.07 6.28 -0.19
CA ARG A 94 -1.44 5.87 0.21
C ARG A 94 -2.37 5.92 -1.00
N PRO A 95 -2.40 4.87 -1.83
CA PRO A 95 -3.29 4.84 -2.99
C PRO A 95 -4.76 4.68 -2.59
N THR A 96 -5.62 5.16 -3.48
CA THR A 96 -7.04 4.83 -3.51
C THR A 96 -7.25 3.40 -4.04
N ALA A 97 -8.51 3.00 -4.29
CA ALA A 97 -8.81 1.70 -4.87
C ALA A 97 -8.14 1.53 -6.25
N PHE A 98 -7.75 0.30 -6.58
CA PHE A 98 -7.22 -0.04 -7.88
C PHE A 98 -8.36 -0.37 -8.86
N PHE A 99 -8.19 -0.07 -10.15
CA PHE A 99 -9.14 -0.50 -11.17
C PHE A 99 -9.39 -2.01 -11.13
N LYS A 100 -8.37 -2.81 -10.83
CA LYS A 100 -8.50 -4.26 -10.66
C LYS A 100 -9.50 -4.66 -9.57
N SER A 101 -9.64 -3.85 -8.52
CA SER A 101 -10.63 -4.10 -7.47
C SER A 101 -12.07 -3.94 -7.97
N LEU A 102 -12.28 -3.16 -9.04
CA LEU A 102 -13.57 -2.97 -9.69
C LEU A 102 -13.86 -4.05 -10.74
N ALA A 103 -12.84 -4.74 -11.24
CA ALA A 103 -12.98 -5.75 -12.31
C ALA A 103 -13.93 -6.90 -11.93
N GLY A 104 -14.05 -7.24 -10.64
CA GLY A 104 -15.01 -8.23 -10.15
C GLY A 104 -16.46 -7.82 -10.40
N GLN A 105 -16.80 -6.56 -10.24
CA GLN A 105 -18.14 -6.02 -10.52
C GLN A 105 -18.43 -6.04 -12.02
N VAL A 106 -17.47 -5.63 -12.86
CA VAL A 106 -17.60 -5.67 -14.32
C VAL A 106 -17.90 -7.09 -14.78
N LYS A 107 -17.17 -8.08 -14.26
CA LYS A 107 -17.42 -9.49 -14.59
C LYS A 107 -18.82 -9.96 -14.18
N LEU A 108 -19.30 -9.57 -12.99
CA LEU A 108 -20.65 -9.92 -12.54
C LEU A 108 -21.71 -9.36 -13.51
N VAL A 109 -21.58 -8.09 -13.91
CA VAL A 109 -22.52 -7.46 -14.86
C VAL A 109 -22.45 -8.12 -16.23
N GLN A 110 -21.27 -8.46 -16.73
CA GLN A 110 -21.11 -9.21 -18.00
C GLN A 110 -21.75 -10.61 -17.95
N GLU A 111 -21.81 -11.23 -16.77
CA GLU A 111 -22.51 -12.50 -16.54
C GLU A 111 -24.03 -12.34 -16.32
N GLY A 112 -24.57 -11.13 -16.50
CA GLY A 112 -26.00 -10.84 -16.28
C GLY A 112 -26.41 -10.76 -14.81
N LYS A 113 -25.45 -10.67 -13.88
CA LYS A 113 -25.70 -10.51 -12.45
C LYS A 113 -25.84 -9.03 -12.10
N PRO A 114 -26.56 -8.67 -11.01
CA PRO A 114 -26.69 -7.29 -10.60
C PRO A 114 -25.35 -6.71 -10.16
N TYR A 115 -25.16 -5.40 -10.41
CA TYR A 115 -24.09 -4.63 -9.81
C TYR A 115 -24.35 -4.50 -8.29
N VAL A 116 -23.36 -4.84 -7.48
CA VAL A 116 -23.50 -4.85 -6.02
C VAL A 116 -22.96 -3.54 -5.45
N MET A 117 -23.80 -2.81 -4.73
CA MET A 117 -23.39 -1.60 -4.00
C MET A 117 -23.95 -1.63 -2.57
N PHE A 118 -23.30 -0.92 -1.66
CA PHE A 118 -23.73 -0.81 -0.28
C PHE A 118 -24.53 0.48 -0.08
N GLY A 119 -25.65 0.35 0.66
CA GLY A 119 -26.58 1.46 0.92
C GLY A 119 -27.20 1.98 -0.37
N ASP A 120 -27.25 3.29 -0.51
CA ASP A 120 -27.79 4.01 -1.69
C ASP A 120 -26.73 4.24 -2.81
N GLY A 121 -25.52 3.69 -2.63
CA GLY A 121 -24.41 3.86 -3.57
C GLY A 121 -23.78 5.26 -3.55
N GLN A 122 -24.11 6.12 -2.59
CA GLN A 122 -23.60 7.50 -2.48
C GLN A 122 -22.73 7.74 -1.24
N LEU A 123 -22.61 6.74 -0.35
CA LEU A 123 -21.93 6.85 0.95
C LEU A 123 -20.40 7.03 0.83
N SER A 124 -19.81 6.69 -0.29
CA SER A 124 -18.37 6.81 -0.52
C SER A 124 -18.08 7.31 -1.93
N ARG A 125 -16.87 7.81 -2.11
CA ARG A 125 -16.35 8.20 -3.44
C ARG A 125 -14.94 7.65 -3.57
N ALA A 126 -14.60 7.13 -4.75
CA ALA A 126 -13.27 6.66 -5.04
C ALA A 126 -12.80 7.20 -6.39
N ASN A 127 -11.52 7.51 -6.45
CA ASN A 127 -10.82 7.86 -7.67
C ASN A 127 -9.81 6.76 -7.93
N ALA A 128 -10.24 5.69 -8.61
CA ALA A 128 -9.42 4.52 -8.83
C ALA A 128 -8.14 4.86 -9.62
N ILE A 129 -7.03 4.20 -9.26
CA ILE A 129 -5.75 4.35 -9.93
C ILE A 129 -5.38 3.06 -10.68
N SER A 130 -4.70 3.20 -11.83
CA SER A 130 -4.13 2.05 -12.53
C SER A 130 -2.87 1.55 -11.82
N GLU A 131 -2.61 0.26 -11.92
CA GLU A 131 -1.38 -0.34 -11.37
C GLU A 131 -0.13 0.24 -12.05
N ALA A 132 -0.22 0.59 -13.33
CA ALA A 132 0.88 1.20 -14.07
C ALA A 132 1.20 2.62 -13.59
N ASP A 133 0.18 3.45 -13.34
CA ASP A 133 0.39 4.81 -12.84
C ASP A 133 0.90 4.79 -11.39
N LEU A 134 0.36 3.89 -10.56
CA LEU A 134 0.85 3.70 -9.21
C LEU A 134 2.32 3.24 -9.20
N ALA A 135 2.69 2.31 -10.08
CA ALA A 135 4.07 1.86 -10.21
C ALA A 135 5.03 3.00 -10.58
N ARG A 136 4.60 3.94 -11.46
CA ARG A 136 5.39 5.14 -11.77
C ARG A 136 5.58 6.02 -10.55
N VAL A 137 4.51 6.28 -9.80
CA VAL A 137 4.60 7.05 -8.54
C VAL A 137 5.56 6.40 -7.55
N MET A 138 5.48 5.07 -7.39
CA MET A 138 6.39 4.32 -6.51
C MET A 138 7.84 4.41 -6.98
N ALA A 139 8.08 4.32 -8.29
CA ALA A 139 9.42 4.46 -8.87
C ALA A 139 9.97 5.89 -8.69
N ASP A 140 9.14 6.91 -8.90
CA ASP A 140 9.52 8.30 -8.69
C ASP A 140 9.93 8.57 -7.24
N CYS A 141 9.31 7.89 -6.26
CA CYS A 141 9.68 8.00 -4.84
C CYS A 141 11.13 7.58 -4.55
N ILE A 142 11.78 6.82 -5.44
CA ILE A 142 13.17 6.39 -5.27
C ILE A 142 14.13 7.55 -5.55
N SER A 143 13.87 8.36 -6.58
CA SER A 143 14.81 9.34 -7.11
C SER A 143 14.38 10.80 -6.93
N ASP A 144 13.10 11.07 -6.69
CA ASP A 144 12.57 12.42 -6.51
C ASP A 144 12.61 12.83 -5.03
N ALA A 145 13.63 13.61 -4.68
CA ALA A 145 13.84 14.08 -3.31
C ALA A 145 12.65 14.88 -2.75
N SER A 146 11.79 15.47 -3.58
CA SER A 146 10.60 16.18 -3.11
C SER A 146 9.54 15.25 -2.50
N LYS A 147 9.66 13.93 -2.71
CA LYS A 147 8.78 12.90 -2.14
C LYS A 147 9.38 12.25 -0.88
N HIS A 148 10.60 12.60 -0.52
CA HIS A 148 11.26 12.07 0.67
C HIS A 148 10.75 12.75 1.94
N GLY A 149 10.46 11.97 2.97
CA GLY A 149 9.85 12.41 4.22
C GLY A 149 8.34 12.64 4.11
N GLU A 150 7.70 12.24 3.00
CA GLU A 150 6.31 12.56 2.70
C GLU A 150 5.37 11.35 2.78
N ILE A 151 4.12 11.62 3.19
CA ILE A 151 2.98 10.71 3.08
C ILE A 151 2.10 11.19 1.93
N LEU A 152 2.08 10.41 0.85
CA LEU A 152 1.54 10.77 -0.46
C LEU A 152 0.19 10.07 -0.70
N PRO A 153 -0.96 10.75 -0.52
CA PRO A 153 -2.24 10.23 -1.00
C PRO A 153 -2.27 10.30 -2.52
N VAL A 154 -2.58 9.18 -3.17
CA VAL A 154 -2.54 9.06 -4.64
C VAL A 154 -3.83 8.43 -5.15
N GLY A 155 -4.42 9.03 -6.17
CA GLY A 155 -5.58 8.52 -6.90
C GLY A 155 -5.40 8.66 -8.40
N GLY A 156 -6.32 8.08 -9.16
CA GLY A 156 -6.35 8.23 -10.61
C GLY A 156 -6.72 9.67 -11.04
N PRO A 157 -6.62 10.00 -12.32
CA PRO A 157 -7.04 11.28 -12.85
C PRO A 157 -8.56 11.47 -12.80
N GLY A 158 -9.00 12.72 -12.79
CA GLY A 158 -10.41 13.09 -12.82
C GLY A 158 -11.09 13.18 -11.46
N ASN A 159 -12.42 13.14 -11.44
CA ASN A 159 -13.22 13.29 -10.24
C ASN A 159 -13.46 11.93 -9.58
N ALA A 160 -13.53 11.93 -8.24
CA ALA A 160 -13.94 10.74 -7.50
C ALA A 160 -15.42 10.42 -7.79
N LEU A 161 -15.70 9.17 -8.13
CA LEU A 161 -17.02 8.65 -8.47
C LEU A 161 -17.61 7.87 -7.30
N THR A 162 -18.93 8.02 -7.09
CA THR A 162 -19.69 7.16 -6.17
C THR A 162 -19.92 5.78 -6.80
N PRO A 163 -20.20 4.71 -6.02
CA PRO A 163 -20.61 3.42 -6.56
C PRO A 163 -21.81 3.50 -7.50
N LEU A 164 -22.77 4.40 -7.24
CA LEU A 164 -23.90 4.65 -8.12
C LEU A 164 -23.43 5.18 -9.48
N GLN A 165 -22.57 6.20 -9.51
CA GLN A 165 -22.00 6.75 -10.75
C GLN A 165 -21.09 5.75 -11.49
N GLN A 166 -20.46 4.81 -10.79
CA GLN A 166 -19.66 3.75 -11.42
C GLN A 166 -20.52 2.66 -12.08
N SER A 167 -21.80 2.56 -11.71
CA SER A 167 -22.74 1.58 -12.27
C SER A 167 -23.46 2.06 -13.53
N GLU A 168 -23.37 3.35 -13.87
CA GLU A 168 -23.90 3.98 -15.10
C GLU A 168 -22.97 3.71 -16.30
#